data_0a3fb037497a59dc449c4af097288e53
#
_entry.id   0a3fb037497a59dc449c4af097288e53
#
_cell.length_a   1.000
_cell.length_b   1.000
_cell.length_c   1.000
_cell.angle_alpha   90.00
_cell.angle_beta   90.00
_cell.angle_gamma   90.00
#
_symmetry.space_group_name_H-M   'P 1'
#
loop_
_entity.id
_entity.type
_entity.pdbx_description
1 polymer ?
#
loop_
_entity_poly.entity_id
_entity_poly.type
_entity_poly.pdbx_seq_one_letter_code
_entity_poly.pdbx_strand_id
1 'polypeptide(L)'
;GIQYLASDPTNPITGQVWFNSTSKALKGTTVGAGAWASGGSLPTVAQAGGGAGTQTAGLAYGGNLPGSPAISNKSYSYNGTSWTATPNMNLARGQVRGTGTATAAVAVGGTDSPNNADTEEYNGSSWSESNNFSGGTAQLQVTGTQTAALATNGLPPGSGSATEAYTYNGTSWSDLGTNHNTFRYGAAMFGITTSGVLSGGQEPGSVSSKTETWNGSSWTEGTDLNTARASVGNAAWGTETDGIFVAGKTSTAVVGSTEQYNGTSWTEGGDLATARANAAGTAKSGTTTSGFYAGGVSNPSLTTYTAVTEEWTVSDFETKTFTVS
;
A
#
# COMPACT_ATOMS: atom_id res chain seq x y z
N GLY A 1 -31.36 -18.71 16.57
CA GLY A 1 -30.95 -19.66 17.61
C GLY A 1 -29.71 -20.43 17.19
N ILE A 2 -28.98 -21.03 18.14
CA ILE A 2 -27.80 -21.85 17.85
C ILE A 2 -28.22 -23.12 17.12
N GLN A 3 -27.62 -23.40 15.97
CA GLN A 3 -27.83 -24.64 15.23
C GLN A 3 -27.06 -25.80 15.89
N TYR A 4 -27.67 -27.00 15.89
CA TYR A 4 -27.04 -28.24 16.36
C TYR A 4 -26.69 -29.08 15.14
N LEU A 5 -25.42 -29.27 14.86
CA LEU A 5 -24.92 -29.97 13.66
C LEU A 5 -24.01 -31.13 14.07
N ALA A 6 -24.03 -32.22 13.30
CA ALA A 6 -23.11 -33.35 13.51
C ALA A 6 -21.66 -33.04 13.05
N SER A 7 -21.52 -32.13 12.11
CA SER A 7 -20.25 -31.65 11.58
C SER A 7 -20.27 -30.13 11.43
N ASP A 8 -19.10 -29.53 11.21
CA ASP A 8 -19.05 -28.13 10.86
C ASP A 8 -19.69 -27.87 9.49
N PRO A 9 -20.37 -26.72 9.27
CA PRO A 9 -20.91 -26.35 7.99
C PRO A 9 -19.84 -26.33 6.90
N THR A 10 -20.16 -26.78 5.70
CA THR A 10 -19.24 -26.74 4.55
C THR A 10 -19.07 -25.34 3.98
N ASN A 11 -20.11 -24.51 4.09
CA ASN A 11 -20.13 -23.11 3.64
C ASN A 11 -20.71 -22.22 4.76
N PRO A 12 -19.98 -22.02 5.86
CA PRO A 12 -20.44 -21.16 6.93
C PRO A 12 -20.38 -19.69 6.49
N ILE A 13 -21.21 -18.85 7.08
CA ILE A 13 -21.14 -17.39 6.90
C ILE A 13 -20.48 -16.73 8.11
N THR A 14 -19.82 -15.62 7.93
CA THR A 14 -19.19 -14.85 9.01
C THR A 14 -20.19 -14.52 10.10
N GLY A 15 -19.81 -14.77 11.36
CA GLY A 15 -20.68 -14.59 12.52
C GLY A 15 -21.67 -15.72 12.76
N GLN A 16 -21.70 -16.76 11.92
CA GLN A 16 -22.53 -17.94 12.16
C GLN A 16 -22.02 -18.68 13.43
N VAL A 17 -22.94 -19.08 14.29
CA VAL A 17 -22.64 -19.84 15.52
C VAL A 17 -23.44 -21.14 15.53
N TRP A 18 -22.78 -22.27 15.83
CA TRP A 18 -23.40 -23.59 15.93
C TRP A 18 -22.78 -24.44 17.04
N PHE A 19 -23.51 -25.42 17.50
CA PHE A 19 -22.99 -26.48 18.37
C PHE A 19 -22.66 -27.73 17.54
N ASN A 20 -21.39 -28.12 17.51
CA ASN A 20 -20.97 -29.36 16.86
C ASN A 20 -21.19 -30.52 17.85
N SER A 21 -22.17 -31.38 17.57
CA SER A 21 -22.57 -32.46 18.47
C SER A 21 -21.54 -33.62 18.52
N THR A 22 -20.70 -33.75 17.50
CA THR A 22 -19.62 -34.75 17.48
C THR A 22 -18.43 -34.31 18.34
N SER A 23 -17.96 -33.07 18.18
CA SER A 23 -16.87 -32.53 19.00
C SER A 23 -17.32 -32.00 20.38
N LYS A 24 -18.63 -31.95 20.63
CA LYS A 24 -19.25 -31.38 21.86
C LYS A 24 -18.83 -29.93 22.12
N ALA A 25 -18.64 -29.17 21.08
CA ALA A 25 -18.12 -27.80 21.16
C ALA A 25 -19.09 -26.79 20.53
N LEU A 26 -19.20 -25.63 21.16
CA LEU A 26 -19.78 -24.43 20.56
C LEU A 26 -18.73 -23.84 19.63
N LYS A 27 -19.11 -23.57 18.41
CA LYS A 27 -18.22 -23.01 17.38
C LYS A 27 -18.87 -21.82 16.70
N GLY A 28 -18.04 -20.97 16.14
CA GLY A 28 -18.48 -19.83 15.34
C GLY A 28 -17.46 -19.49 14.28
N THR A 29 -17.90 -18.79 13.26
CA THR A 29 -17.03 -18.24 12.23
C THR A 29 -16.68 -16.80 12.53
N THR A 30 -15.42 -16.48 12.30
CA THR A 30 -14.90 -15.11 12.21
C THR A 30 -14.32 -14.90 10.81
N VAL A 31 -14.10 -13.67 10.41
CA VAL A 31 -13.22 -13.39 9.26
C VAL A 31 -11.88 -14.04 9.57
N GLY A 32 -11.33 -14.76 8.60
CA GLY A 32 -10.06 -15.43 8.75
C GLY A 32 -8.92 -14.43 8.94
N ALA A 33 -7.85 -14.87 9.58
CA ALA A 33 -6.63 -14.09 9.63
C ALA A 33 -6.03 -13.99 8.22
N GLY A 34 -5.54 -12.83 7.86
CA GLY A 34 -4.79 -12.67 6.63
C GLY A 34 -3.41 -13.30 6.74
N ALA A 35 -2.94 -13.84 5.62
CA ALA A 35 -1.64 -14.48 5.52
C ALA A 35 -0.93 -14.11 4.22
N TRP A 36 0.40 -14.13 4.26
CA TRP A 36 1.25 -13.94 3.10
C TRP A 36 1.70 -15.27 2.52
N ALA A 37 1.72 -15.35 1.19
CA ALA A 37 2.25 -16.47 0.42
C ALA A 37 3.20 -15.96 -0.66
N SER A 38 4.13 -16.80 -1.09
CA SER A 38 5.06 -16.45 -2.17
C SER A 38 4.34 -16.37 -3.51
N GLY A 39 4.52 -15.27 -4.24
CA GLY A 39 4.12 -15.09 -5.63
C GLY A 39 5.29 -15.19 -6.61
N GLY A 40 5.03 -15.03 -7.90
CA GLY A 40 6.06 -14.99 -8.94
C GLY A 40 6.98 -13.77 -8.77
N SER A 41 8.31 -13.97 -8.87
CA SER A 41 9.27 -12.88 -8.71
C SER A 41 9.24 -11.87 -9.86
N LEU A 42 9.50 -10.59 -9.56
CA LEU A 42 9.70 -9.56 -10.57
C LEU A 42 10.86 -9.94 -11.52
N PRO A 43 10.76 -9.66 -12.82
CA PRO A 43 11.85 -9.90 -13.77
C PRO A 43 13.11 -9.06 -13.51
N THR A 44 12.97 -7.93 -12.83
CA THR A 44 14.05 -7.01 -12.49
C THR A 44 13.94 -6.59 -11.05
N VAL A 45 15.03 -6.67 -10.30
CA VAL A 45 15.09 -6.17 -8.92
C VAL A 45 14.99 -4.64 -8.93
N ALA A 46 14.06 -4.10 -8.15
CA ALA A 46 13.86 -2.66 -8.02
C ALA A 46 13.31 -2.31 -6.64
N GLN A 47 13.57 -1.09 -6.20
CA GLN A 47 12.94 -0.50 -5.01
C GLN A 47 12.29 0.84 -5.33
N ALA A 48 11.39 1.27 -4.48
CA ALA A 48 10.77 2.58 -4.55
C ALA A 48 10.08 2.87 -5.91
N GLY A 49 9.58 1.81 -6.54
CA GLY A 49 8.70 1.90 -7.71
C GLY A 49 7.26 2.14 -7.32
N GLY A 50 6.44 2.53 -8.31
CA GLY A 50 5.00 2.63 -8.18
C GLY A 50 4.31 1.27 -8.35
N GLY A 51 3.09 1.17 -7.86
CA GLY A 51 2.24 0.01 -8.03
C GLY A 51 0.77 0.40 -8.14
N ALA A 52 -0.01 -0.47 -8.77
CA ALA A 52 -1.46 -0.32 -8.96
C ALA A 52 -2.11 -1.70 -9.13
N GLY A 53 -3.44 -1.73 -9.14
CA GLY A 53 -4.20 -2.95 -9.40
C GLY A 53 -4.42 -3.82 -8.16
N THR A 54 -4.73 -5.09 -8.41
CA THR A 54 -5.06 -6.09 -7.39
C THR A 54 -4.07 -7.25 -7.41
N GLN A 55 -4.20 -8.19 -6.47
CA GLN A 55 -3.38 -9.40 -6.41
C GLN A 55 -3.36 -10.19 -7.75
N THR A 56 -4.49 -10.32 -8.41
CA THR A 56 -4.63 -11.09 -9.66
C THR A 56 -4.57 -10.24 -10.93
N ALA A 57 -4.48 -8.93 -10.79
CA ALA A 57 -4.34 -7.97 -11.89
C ALA A 57 -3.54 -6.76 -11.39
N GLY A 58 -2.24 -6.97 -11.17
CA GLY A 58 -1.32 -5.96 -10.64
C GLY A 58 -0.50 -5.26 -11.71
N LEU A 59 0.06 -4.12 -11.35
CA LEU A 59 1.01 -3.35 -12.15
C LEU A 59 2.12 -2.84 -11.24
N ALA A 60 3.37 -2.98 -11.67
CA ALA A 60 4.54 -2.39 -11.02
C ALA A 60 5.38 -1.63 -12.05
N TYR A 61 5.88 -0.45 -11.69
CA TYR A 61 6.58 0.41 -12.65
C TYR A 61 7.62 1.31 -11.98
N GLY A 62 8.63 1.71 -12.77
CA GLY A 62 9.69 2.60 -12.33
C GLY A 62 10.59 2.00 -11.25
N GLY A 63 11.15 2.85 -10.42
CA GLY A 63 11.94 2.49 -9.24
C GLY A 63 13.44 2.62 -9.44
N ASN A 64 14.17 2.54 -8.31
CA ASN A 64 15.63 2.53 -8.30
C ASN A 64 16.15 1.12 -8.57
N LEU A 65 17.23 1.03 -9.34
CA LEU A 65 17.94 -0.21 -9.65
C LEU A 65 19.24 -0.31 -8.82
N PRO A 66 19.80 -1.50 -8.66
CA PRO A 66 21.15 -1.64 -8.08
C PRO A 66 22.19 -0.84 -8.88
N GLY A 67 23.10 -0.16 -8.17
CA GLY A 67 24.11 0.67 -8.81
C GLY A 67 23.64 2.11 -9.03
N SER A 68 23.55 2.88 -7.93
CA SER A 68 23.17 4.32 -7.93
C SER A 68 24.03 5.15 -8.92
N PRO A 69 23.42 6.05 -9.70
CA PRO A 69 22.04 6.54 -9.67
C PRO A 69 21.06 5.85 -10.65
N ALA A 70 21.14 4.56 -10.83
CA ALA A 70 20.34 3.84 -11.81
C ALA A 70 18.84 3.85 -11.44
N ILE A 71 18.02 4.36 -12.34
CA ILE A 71 16.56 4.43 -12.23
C ILE A 71 15.91 3.73 -13.43
N SER A 72 14.66 3.30 -13.28
CA SER A 72 13.95 2.49 -14.24
C SER A 72 12.73 3.22 -14.82
N ASN A 73 12.42 2.94 -16.10
CA ASN A 73 11.10 3.19 -16.67
C ASN A 73 10.33 1.89 -16.97
N LYS A 74 10.87 0.75 -16.56
CA LYS A 74 10.24 -0.55 -16.82
C LYS A 74 8.89 -0.65 -16.12
N SER A 75 7.98 -1.36 -16.79
CA SER A 75 6.65 -1.65 -16.29
C SER A 75 6.30 -3.12 -16.50
N TYR A 76 5.61 -3.71 -15.53
CA TYR A 76 5.25 -5.13 -15.52
C TYR A 76 3.83 -5.30 -15.01
N SER A 77 3.05 -6.15 -15.69
CA SER A 77 1.74 -6.60 -15.21
C SER A 77 1.85 -7.94 -14.49
N TYR A 78 1.04 -8.13 -13.47
CA TYR A 78 0.94 -9.34 -12.66
C TYR A 78 -0.43 -9.99 -12.83
N ASN A 79 -0.47 -11.30 -13.03
CA ASN A 79 -1.71 -12.06 -13.22
C ASN A 79 -2.09 -12.95 -12.02
N GLY A 80 -1.47 -12.76 -10.87
CA GLY A 80 -1.62 -13.63 -9.69
C GLY A 80 -0.65 -14.81 -9.65
N THR A 81 0.22 -14.96 -10.67
CA THR A 81 1.19 -16.07 -10.72
C THR A 81 2.54 -15.61 -11.26
N SER A 82 2.53 -14.75 -12.27
CA SER A 82 3.75 -14.32 -12.97
C SER A 82 3.67 -12.87 -13.44
N TRP A 83 4.84 -12.27 -13.58
CA TRP A 83 5.01 -10.93 -14.12
C TRP A 83 5.33 -10.97 -15.61
N THR A 84 4.70 -10.11 -16.38
CA THR A 84 4.92 -9.94 -17.83
C THR A 84 5.27 -8.49 -18.11
N ALA A 85 6.28 -8.24 -18.96
CA ALA A 85 6.65 -6.90 -19.36
C ALA A 85 5.50 -6.21 -20.13
N THR A 86 5.24 -4.96 -19.79
CA THR A 86 4.30 -4.07 -20.47
C THR A 86 5.08 -2.90 -21.10
N PRO A 87 4.46 -2.06 -21.93
CA PRO A 87 5.10 -0.84 -22.40
C PRO A 87 5.66 0.00 -21.24
N ASN A 88 6.90 0.46 -21.42
CA ASN A 88 7.60 1.24 -20.41
C ASN A 88 6.96 2.62 -20.20
N MET A 89 7.15 3.20 -19.03
CA MET A 89 6.92 4.63 -18.79
C MET A 89 7.76 5.48 -19.76
N ASN A 90 7.30 6.68 -20.07
CA ASN A 90 8.05 7.62 -20.90
C ASN A 90 9.33 8.07 -20.20
N LEU A 91 9.26 8.31 -18.88
CA LEU A 91 10.37 8.76 -18.07
C LEU A 91 10.83 7.68 -17.07
N ALA A 92 12.15 7.47 -16.99
CA ALA A 92 12.74 6.67 -15.94
C ALA A 92 12.71 7.48 -14.62
N ARG A 93 12.14 6.90 -13.56
CA ARG A 93 12.00 7.58 -12.26
C ARG A 93 12.16 6.59 -11.10
N GLY A 94 13.00 6.98 -10.14
CA GLY A 94 13.02 6.35 -8.82
C GLY A 94 11.97 6.97 -7.91
N GLN A 95 11.64 6.33 -6.81
CA GLN A 95 10.72 6.84 -5.78
C GLN A 95 9.36 7.31 -6.30
N VAL A 96 8.96 6.85 -7.47
CA VAL A 96 7.67 7.15 -8.09
C VAL A 96 6.54 6.53 -7.26
N ARG A 97 5.41 7.21 -7.17
CA ARG A 97 4.21 6.71 -6.49
C ARG A 97 3.04 6.73 -7.45
N GLY A 98 2.00 5.98 -7.11
CA GLY A 98 0.78 6.02 -7.91
C GLY A 98 -0.32 5.14 -7.34
N THR A 99 -1.41 5.08 -8.09
CA THR A 99 -2.63 4.37 -7.76
C THR A 99 -3.39 3.99 -9.04
N GLY A 100 -4.53 3.35 -8.89
CA GLY A 100 -5.39 2.94 -10.00
C GLY A 100 -5.45 1.43 -10.17
N THR A 101 -5.78 0.99 -11.38
CA THR A 101 -5.89 -0.43 -11.74
C THR A 101 -4.73 -0.86 -12.66
N ALA A 102 -4.62 -2.15 -12.96
CA ALA A 102 -3.63 -2.66 -13.91
C ALA A 102 -3.83 -2.15 -15.35
N THR A 103 -4.96 -1.55 -15.67
CA THR A 103 -5.30 -1.01 -17.00
C THR A 103 -5.64 0.48 -16.99
N ALA A 104 -5.66 1.12 -15.81
CA ALA A 104 -5.92 2.55 -15.64
C ALA A 104 -5.19 3.03 -14.39
N ALA A 105 -3.89 3.31 -14.52
CA ALA A 105 -3.02 3.74 -13.43
C ALA A 105 -2.47 5.15 -13.65
N VAL A 106 -2.19 5.85 -12.57
CA VAL A 106 -1.47 7.14 -12.57
C VAL A 106 -0.17 7.00 -11.79
N ALA A 107 0.92 7.46 -12.38
CA ALA A 107 2.26 7.54 -11.80
C ALA A 107 2.63 9.01 -11.56
N VAL A 108 3.04 9.35 -10.36
CA VAL A 108 3.21 10.75 -9.92
C VAL A 108 4.57 10.95 -9.27
N GLY A 109 5.23 12.03 -9.62
CA GLY A 109 6.48 12.47 -9.01
C GLY A 109 7.63 11.49 -9.19
N GLY A 110 8.51 11.45 -8.23
CA GLY A 110 9.69 10.59 -8.20
C GLY A 110 10.99 11.36 -8.31
N THR A 111 12.07 10.63 -8.53
CA THR A 111 13.43 11.20 -8.69
C THR A 111 14.01 10.82 -10.03
N ASP A 112 14.50 11.81 -10.79
CA ASP A 112 15.35 11.63 -11.97
C ASP A 112 16.57 12.56 -11.96
N SER A 113 16.58 13.61 -11.17
CA SER A 113 17.60 14.66 -10.97
C SER A 113 17.27 15.94 -11.74
N PRO A 114 16.76 16.98 -11.11
CA PRO A 114 16.26 17.05 -9.71
C PRO A 114 14.92 16.34 -9.55
N ASN A 115 14.34 16.32 -8.32
CA ASN A 115 13.04 15.74 -8.03
C ASN A 115 11.97 16.18 -9.05
N ASN A 116 11.21 15.23 -9.54
CA ASN A 116 10.37 15.35 -10.70
C ASN A 116 8.89 15.49 -10.31
N ALA A 117 8.18 16.39 -10.99
CA ALA A 117 6.76 16.65 -10.80
C ALA A 117 5.88 15.90 -11.82
N ASP A 118 6.46 15.12 -12.72
CA ASP A 118 5.73 14.55 -13.84
C ASP A 118 4.64 13.57 -13.39
N THR A 119 3.53 13.64 -14.10
CA THR A 119 2.42 12.71 -14.01
C THR A 119 2.31 11.97 -15.33
N GLU A 120 2.29 10.63 -15.26
CA GLU A 120 2.00 9.78 -16.39
C GLU A 120 0.80 8.89 -16.12
N GLU A 121 0.00 8.65 -17.16
CA GLU A 121 -1.17 7.77 -17.10
C GLU A 121 -0.99 6.54 -17.97
N TYR A 122 -1.36 5.38 -17.42
CA TYR A 122 -1.40 4.10 -18.13
C TYR A 122 -2.83 3.73 -18.51
N ASN A 123 -3.06 3.43 -19.79
CA ASN A 123 -4.38 3.06 -20.31
C ASN A 123 -4.55 1.56 -20.59
N GLY A 124 -3.65 0.72 -20.05
CA GLY A 124 -3.62 -0.73 -20.30
C GLY A 124 -2.73 -1.13 -21.47
N SER A 125 -2.32 -0.19 -22.33
CA SER A 125 -1.49 -0.47 -23.51
C SER A 125 -0.34 0.51 -23.74
N SER A 126 -0.38 1.70 -23.14
CA SER A 126 0.68 2.71 -23.22
C SER A 126 0.64 3.67 -22.04
N TRP A 127 1.79 4.30 -21.78
CA TRP A 127 1.90 5.44 -20.88
C TRP A 127 1.84 6.75 -21.68
N SER A 128 1.17 7.74 -21.14
CA SER A 128 1.09 9.09 -21.70
C SER A 128 1.30 10.13 -20.60
N GLU A 129 1.98 11.23 -20.94
CA GLU A 129 2.14 12.36 -20.04
C GLU A 129 0.80 13.05 -19.77
N SER A 130 0.61 13.52 -18.54
CA SER A 130 -0.50 14.33 -18.10
C SER A 130 0.02 15.60 -17.40
N ASN A 131 -0.87 16.47 -16.91
CA ASN A 131 -0.46 17.70 -16.25
C ASN A 131 0.32 17.42 -14.96
N ASN A 132 1.45 18.09 -14.84
CA ASN A 132 2.39 17.86 -13.74
C ASN A 132 1.80 18.22 -12.37
N PHE A 133 2.26 17.49 -11.38
CA PHE A 133 2.03 17.77 -9.97
C PHE A 133 2.76 19.06 -9.58
N SER A 134 2.07 20.00 -8.95
CA SER A 134 2.64 21.34 -8.70
C SER A 134 3.74 21.38 -7.62
N GLY A 135 3.94 20.28 -6.91
CA GLY A 135 4.86 20.22 -5.77
C GLY A 135 6.23 19.61 -6.01
N GLY A 136 6.50 18.95 -7.14
CA GLY A 136 7.79 18.31 -7.47
C GLY A 136 8.42 17.57 -6.29
N THR A 137 7.89 16.41 -5.91
CA THR A 137 8.33 15.74 -4.68
C THR A 137 8.64 14.25 -4.85
N ALA A 138 9.72 13.83 -4.21
CA ALA A 138 10.04 12.43 -4.02
C ALA A 138 9.28 11.86 -2.81
N GLN A 139 8.96 10.57 -2.83
CA GLN A 139 8.33 9.88 -1.70
C GLN A 139 6.99 10.49 -1.24
N LEU A 140 6.30 11.19 -2.16
CA LEU A 140 4.92 11.62 -1.95
C LEU A 140 4.00 10.41 -1.73
N GLN A 141 2.79 10.63 -1.24
CA GLN A 141 1.80 9.57 -1.11
C GLN A 141 0.62 9.86 -2.03
N VAL A 142 0.10 8.81 -2.68
CA VAL A 142 -1.03 8.91 -3.60
C VAL A 142 -2.01 7.77 -3.32
N THR A 143 -3.30 8.05 -3.31
CA THR A 143 -4.38 7.07 -3.23
C THR A 143 -5.55 7.44 -4.14
N GLY A 144 -6.53 6.55 -4.29
CA GLY A 144 -7.70 6.76 -5.15
C GLY A 144 -7.61 6.01 -6.49
N THR A 145 -8.09 6.63 -7.55
CA THR A 145 -8.10 6.07 -8.91
C THR A 145 -7.32 6.95 -9.88
N GLN A 146 -7.14 6.49 -11.13
CA GLN A 146 -6.49 7.31 -12.18
C GLN A 146 -7.21 8.65 -12.41
N THR A 147 -8.52 8.68 -12.33
CA THR A 147 -9.33 9.88 -12.61
C THR A 147 -9.79 10.63 -11.35
N ALA A 148 -9.46 10.13 -10.17
CA ALA A 148 -9.80 10.74 -8.89
C ALA A 148 -8.79 10.32 -7.83
N ALA A 149 -7.63 10.99 -7.79
CA ALA A 149 -6.57 10.69 -6.82
C ALA A 149 -6.42 11.79 -5.78
N LEU A 150 -6.02 11.38 -4.58
CA LEU A 150 -5.58 12.23 -3.48
C LEU A 150 -4.08 12.03 -3.29
N ALA A 151 -3.32 13.11 -3.24
CA ALA A 151 -1.89 13.07 -2.98
C ALA A 151 -1.52 13.97 -1.80
N THR A 152 -0.49 13.58 -1.06
CA THR A 152 0.17 14.46 -0.08
C THR A 152 1.62 14.65 -0.47
N ASN A 153 2.19 15.79 -0.12
CA ASN A 153 3.60 16.04 -0.35
C ASN A 153 4.49 15.06 0.40
N GLY A 154 5.65 14.79 -0.20
CA GLY A 154 6.74 14.03 0.38
C GLY A 154 7.94 14.94 0.70
N LEU A 155 9.13 14.61 0.18
CA LEU A 155 10.32 15.45 0.25
C LEU A 155 10.30 16.48 -0.86
N PRO A 156 10.12 17.78 -0.56
CA PRO A 156 10.23 18.83 -1.56
C PRO A 156 11.67 19.00 -2.02
N PRO A 157 11.91 19.61 -3.20
CA PRO A 157 13.25 20.06 -3.58
C PRO A 157 13.76 21.09 -2.55
N GLY A 158 14.87 20.81 -1.91
CA GLY A 158 15.41 21.60 -0.82
C GLY A 158 15.02 21.09 0.57
N SER A 159 15.25 21.86 1.61
CA SER A 159 15.07 21.47 3.02
C SER A 159 13.72 21.90 3.61
N GLY A 160 12.70 22.07 2.77
CA GLY A 160 11.36 22.48 3.21
C GLY A 160 10.55 21.33 3.81
N SER A 161 9.62 21.67 4.70
CA SER A 161 8.57 20.77 5.20
C SER A 161 7.33 20.97 4.34
N ALA A 162 6.83 19.93 3.71
CA ALA A 162 5.66 19.99 2.87
C ALA A 162 4.55 19.12 3.46
N THR A 163 3.43 19.73 3.76
CA THR A 163 2.24 19.08 4.34
C THR A 163 1.00 19.24 3.44
N GLU A 164 1.17 19.87 2.28
CA GLU A 164 0.09 20.15 1.36
C GLU A 164 -0.53 18.88 0.81
N ALA A 165 -1.83 18.94 0.56
CA ALA A 165 -2.61 17.89 -0.06
C ALA A 165 -3.24 18.39 -1.37
N TYR A 166 -3.33 17.47 -2.34
CA TYR A 166 -3.79 17.76 -3.70
C TYR A 166 -4.78 16.72 -4.16
N THR A 167 -5.70 17.12 -5.03
CA THR A 167 -6.56 16.18 -5.76
C THR A 167 -6.27 16.21 -7.25
N TYR A 168 -6.41 15.05 -7.88
CA TYR A 168 -6.32 14.84 -9.32
C TYR A 168 -7.70 14.48 -9.88
N ASN A 169 -8.09 15.11 -10.98
CA ASN A 169 -9.39 14.89 -11.62
C ASN A 169 -9.32 14.08 -12.92
N GLY A 170 -8.19 13.41 -13.20
CA GLY A 170 -7.93 12.71 -14.46
C GLY A 170 -7.31 13.60 -15.54
N THR A 171 -7.04 14.87 -15.23
CA THR A 171 -6.40 15.80 -16.17
C THR A 171 -5.42 16.73 -15.48
N SER A 172 -5.77 17.25 -14.30
CA SER A 172 -4.96 18.24 -13.58
C SER A 172 -5.00 18.05 -12.08
N TRP A 173 -3.94 18.50 -11.44
CA TRP A 173 -3.82 18.58 -9.99
C TRP A 173 -4.33 19.92 -9.47
N SER A 174 -5.02 19.89 -8.35
CA SER A 174 -5.49 21.07 -7.62
C SER A 174 -5.08 20.98 -6.16
N ASP A 175 -4.50 22.05 -5.64
CA ASP A 175 -4.22 22.21 -4.21
C ASP A 175 -5.53 22.27 -3.44
N LEU A 176 -5.65 21.51 -2.36
CA LEU A 176 -6.83 21.51 -1.50
C LEU A 176 -6.85 22.71 -0.54
N GLY A 177 -5.72 23.43 -0.40
CA GLY A 177 -5.58 24.50 0.57
C GLY A 177 -5.67 24.03 2.04
N THR A 178 -5.61 22.71 2.25
CA THR A 178 -5.70 22.07 3.57
C THR A 178 -4.56 21.07 3.71
N ASN A 179 -3.78 21.24 4.77
CA ASN A 179 -2.57 20.50 5.02
C ASN A 179 -2.81 19.39 6.04
N HIS A 180 -2.09 18.26 5.91
CA HIS A 180 -2.02 17.32 7.02
C HIS A 180 -1.20 17.90 8.18
N ASN A 181 -1.47 17.46 9.41
CA ASN A 181 -1.00 18.15 10.61
C ASN A 181 0.50 17.99 10.87
N THR A 182 1.07 16.85 10.50
CA THR A 182 2.48 16.53 10.81
C THR A 182 3.26 16.28 9.53
N PHE A 183 4.33 17.06 9.28
CA PHE A 183 5.25 16.80 8.18
C PHE A 183 5.89 15.42 8.30
N ARG A 184 5.76 14.62 7.24
CA ARG A 184 6.43 13.33 7.12
C ARG A 184 6.47 12.86 5.66
N TYR A 185 7.50 12.11 5.31
CA TYR A 185 7.68 11.52 3.99
C TYR A 185 7.86 10.01 4.10
N GLY A 186 7.73 9.29 2.99
CA GLY A 186 7.83 7.83 2.99
C GLY A 186 6.80 7.16 3.91
N ALA A 187 5.67 7.82 4.13
CA ALA A 187 4.50 7.29 4.80
C ALA A 187 3.73 6.32 3.88
N ALA A 188 2.62 5.79 4.34
CA ALA A 188 1.65 5.08 3.53
C ALA A 188 0.31 5.80 3.53
N MET A 189 -0.41 5.74 2.41
CA MET A 189 -1.74 6.33 2.29
C MET A 189 -2.67 5.37 1.53
N PHE A 190 -3.92 5.27 2.00
CA PHE A 190 -4.98 4.49 1.36
C PHE A 190 -6.34 5.19 1.49
N GLY A 191 -7.34 4.72 0.75
CA GLY A 191 -8.67 5.34 0.68
C GLY A 191 -8.93 6.03 -0.66
N ILE A 192 -9.79 7.03 -0.65
CA ILE A 192 -10.24 7.78 -1.82
C ILE A 192 -10.10 9.30 -1.60
N THR A 193 -10.44 10.10 -2.61
CA THR A 193 -10.33 11.58 -2.56
C THR A 193 -11.13 12.26 -1.46
N THR A 194 -12.21 11.65 -1.00
CA THR A 194 -13.09 12.20 0.05
C THR A 194 -12.93 11.54 1.41
N SER A 195 -12.08 10.51 1.50
CA SER A 195 -11.93 9.70 2.70
C SER A 195 -10.62 8.92 2.62
N GLY A 196 -9.63 9.29 3.40
CA GLY A 196 -8.29 8.72 3.31
C GLY A 196 -7.59 8.59 4.66
N VAL A 197 -6.60 7.72 4.71
CA VAL A 197 -5.75 7.49 5.88
C VAL A 197 -4.29 7.64 5.48
N LEU A 198 -3.55 8.45 6.22
CA LEU A 198 -2.10 8.65 6.08
C LEU A 198 -1.42 8.17 7.36
N SER A 199 -0.54 7.17 7.28
CA SER A 199 0.06 6.54 8.45
C SER A 199 1.56 6.36 8.34
N GLY A 200 2.25 6.39 9.48
CA GLY A 200 3.70 6.21 9.57
C GLY A 200 4.48 7.32 8.88
N GLY A 201 5.67 6.99 8.44
CA GLY A 201 6.56 7.89 7.70
C GLY A 201 7.77 8.34 8.51
N GLN A 202 8.60 9.18 7.89
CA GLN A 202 9.78 9.76 8.48
C GLN A 202 9.51 11.23 8.83
N GLU A 203 9.59 11.57 10.10
CA GLU A 203 9.67 12.92 10.62
C GLU A 203 11.13 13.37 10.74
N PRO A 204 11.43 14.67 10.92
CA PRO A 204 12.78 15.11 11.23
C PRO A 204 13.32 14.45 12.50
N GLY A 205 14.33 13.57 12.32
CA GLY A 205 15.02 12.89 13.42
C GLY A 205 14.43 11.56 13.87
N SER A 206 13.22 11.16 13.46
CA SER A 206 12.61 9.89 13.90
C SER A 206 11.64 9.30 12.90
N VAL A 207 11.42 7.99 12.98
CA VAL A 207 10.28 7.34 12.30
C VAL A 207 9.02 7.58 13.10
N SER A 208 7.89 7.69 12.41
CA SER A 208 6.59 8.04 12.98
C SER A 208 5.66 6.83 13.04
N SER A 209 4.82 6.77 14.07
CA SER A 209 3.64 5.89 14.14
C SER A 209 2.34 6.62 13.83
N LYS A 210 2.37 7.94 13.70
CA LYS A 210 1.18 8.78 13.58
C LYS A 210 0.28 8.37 12.44
N THR A 211 -1.01 8.40 12.73
CA THR A 211 -2.07 8.22 11.76
C THR A 211 -2.92 9.48 11.69
N GLU A 212 -3.20 9.95 10.49
CA GLU A 212 -4.16 11.02 10.23
C GLU A 212 -5.22 10.55 9.23
N THR A 213 -6.45 10.94 9.47
CA THR A 213 -7.60 10.64 8.60
C THR A 213 -8.08 11.89 7.89
N TRP A 214 -8.42 11.75 6.61
CA TRP A 214 -9.00 12.77 5.74
C TRP A 214 -10.49 12.50 5.52
N ASN A 215 -11.34 13.48 5.75
CA ASN A 215 -12.80 13.36 5.60
C ASN A 215 -13.37 14.10 4.36
N GLY A 216 -12.52 14.50 3.43
CA GLY A 216 -12.89 15.30 2.26
C GLY A 216 -12.76 16.82 2.49
N SER A 217 -12.51 17.29 3.71
CA SER A 217 -12.39 18.70 4.04
C SER A 217 -11.30 19.05 5.06
N SER A 218 -10.95 18.12 5.93
CA SER A 218 -9.94 18.33 6.99
C SER A 218 -9.22 17.05 7.36
N TRP A 219 -7.99 17.19 7.85
CA TRP A 219 -7.20 16.11 8.45
C TRP A 219 -7.40 16.09 9.96
N THR A 220 -7.53 14.91 10.52
CA THR A 220 -7.72 14.69 11.97
C THR A 220 -6.78 13.59 12.44
N GLU A 221 -6.12 13.75 13.59
CA GLU A 221 -5.31 12.70 14.20
C GLU A 221 -6.19 11.51 14.58
N GLY A 222 -5.73 10.31 14.23
CA GLY A 222 -6.32 9.03 14.57
C GLY A 222 -5.44 8.24 15.54
N THR A 223 -5.81 6.98 15.77
CA THR A 223 -5.00 6.06 16.57
C THR A 223 -3.74 5.66 15.82
N ASP A 224 -2.60 5.77 16.47
CA ASP A 224 -1.29 5.48 15.92
C ASP A 224 -1.08 3.99 15.60
N LEU A 225 -0.19 3.72 14.61
CA LEU A 225 0.36 2.38 14.38
C LEU A 225 0.98 1.82 15.66
N ASN A 226 0.88 0.51 15.86
CA ASN A 226 1.56 -0.16 16.97
C ASN A 226 3.08 -0.06 16.87
N THR A 227 3.60 -0.01 15.63
CA THR A 227 5.05 0.10 15.37
C THR A 227 5.35 1.27 14.42
N ALA A 228 6.14 2.24 14.87
CA ALA A 228 6.59 3.36 14.05
C ALA A 228 7.45 2.89 12.88
N ARG A 229 7.05 3.27 11.64
CA ARG A 229 7.69 2.80 10.40
C ARG A 229 7.64 3.83 9.28
N ALA A 230 8.67 3.82 8.44
CA ALA A 230 8.79 4.66 7.25
C ALA A 230 9.25 3.84 6.05
N SER A 231 9.39 4.48 4.90
CA SER A 231 9.92 3.86 3.66
C SER A 231 9.08 2.66 3.23
N VAL A 232 7.77 2.78 3.32
CA VAL A 232 6.85 1.66 3.06
C VAL A 232 6.58 1.43 1.57
N GLY A 233 6.96 2.36 0.71
CA GLY A 233 6.65 2.25 -0.73
C GLY A 233 5.14 2.42 -1.00
N ASN A 234 4.58 1.56 -1.85
CA ASN A 234 3.13 1.43 -2.05
C ASN A 234 2.56 0.30 -1.17
N ALA A 235 2.80 0.35 0.13
CA ALA A 235 2.58 -0.74 1.08
C ALA A 235 1.33 -0.55 1.94
N ALA A 236 0.30 0.11 1.42
CA ALA A 236 -0.97 0.23 2.12
C ALA A 236 -2.13 0.29 1.13
N TRP A 237 -3.23 -0.34 1.48
CA TRP A 237 -4.45 -0.33 0.68
C TRP A 237 -5.68 -0.52 1.58
N GLY A 238 -6.86 -0.21 1.05
CA GLY A 238 -8.13 -0.33 1.77
C GLY A 238 -8.95 0.95 1.74
N THR A 239 -9.89 1.03 2.66
CA THR A 239 -10.76 2.17 2.93
C THR A 239 -10.43 2.78 4.30
N GLU A 240 -11.02 3.92 4.64
CA GLU A 240 -10.81 4.57 5.96
C GLU A 240 -11.32 3.74 7.14
N THR A 241 -12.14 2.73 6.89
CA THR A 241 -12.68 1.82 7.93
C THR A 241 -12.15 0.39 7.84
N ASP A 242 -11.36 0.08 6.81
CA ASP A 242 -10.79 -1.24 6.62
C ASP A 242 -9.52 -1.10 5.78
N GLY A 243 -8.37 -0.99 6.42
CA GLY A 243 -7.08 -0.71 5.80
C GLY A 243 -5.98 -1.67 6.21
N ILE A 244 -4.97 -1.78 5.38
CA ILE A 244 -3.75 -2.56 5.64
C ILE A 244 -2.52 -1.67 5.47
N PHE A 245 -1.58 -1.82 6.39
CA PHE A 245 -0.23 -1.24 6.33
C PHE A 245 0.81 -2.36 6.44
N VAL A 246 1.72 -2.43 5.49
CA VAL A 246 2.65 -3.56 5.33
C VAL A 246 4.09 -3.10 5.40
N ALA A 247 4.93 -3.85 6.12
CA ALA A 247 6.39 -3.77 6.03
C ALA A 247 6.96 -2.37 6.37
N GLY A 248 8.11 -2.06 5.83
CA GLY A 248 8.79 -0.79 6.02
C GLY A 248 10.05 -0.88 6.87
N LYS A 249 10.52 0.27 7.34
CA LYS A 249 11.73 0.40 8.13
C LYS A 249 11.44 1.12 9.44
N THR A 250 11.84 0.53 10.55
CA THR A 250 11.95 1.18 11.88
C THR A 250 13.24 2.00 11.95
N SER A 251 13.55 2.59 13.09
CA SER A 251 14.82 3.28 13.30
C SER A 251 16.06 2.37 13.12
N THR A 252 15.91 1.06 13.35
CA THR A 252 17.02 0.11 13.41
C THR A 252 16.95 -1.04 12.42
N ALA A 253 15.76 -1.40 11.95
CA ALA A 253 15.55 -2.62 11.16
C ALA A 253 14.54 -2.42 10.03
N VAL A 254 14.67 -3.21 8.98
CA VAL A 254 13.59 -3.46 8.01
C VAL A 254 12.71 -4.56 8.60
N VAL A 255 11.40 -4.36 8.54
CA VAL A 255 10.41 -5.26 9.14
C VAL A 255 9.42 -5.80 8.10
N GLY A 256 8.83 -6.95 8.38
CA GLY A 256 7.79 -7.56 7.57
C GLY A 256 6.39 -7.42 8.16
N SER A 257 6.27 -6.73 9.28
CA SER A 257 4.99 -6.65 10.02
C SER A 257 3.87 -6.04 9.19
N THR A 258 2.70 -6.62 9.34
CA THR A 258 1.45 -6.14 8.75
C THR A 258 0.52 -5.67 9.86
N GLU A 259 -0.03 -4.49 9.74
CA GLU A 259 -1.08 -3.98 10.63
C GLU A 259 -2.36 -3.73 9.85
N GLN A 260 -3.49 -4.11 10.43
CA GLN A 260 -4.84 -3.93 9.89
C GLN A 260 -5.56 -2.84 10.66
N TYR A 261 -6.17 -1.90 9.93
CA TYR A 261 -6.95 -0.78 10.47
C TYR A 261 -8.44 -1.07 10.34
N ASN A 262 -9.19 -0.88 11.42
CA ASN A 262 -10.65 -1.08 11.43
C ASN A 262 -11.45 0.23 11.48
N GLY A 263 -10.83 1.35 11.13
CA GLY A 263 -11.42 2.70 11.24
C GLY A 263 -11.19 3.36 12.60
N THR A 264 -10.70 2.64 13.59
CA THR A 264 -10.52 3.15 14.96
C THR A 264 -9.17 2.75 15.56
N SER A 265 -8.70 1.53 15.28
CA SER A 265 -7.48 0.98 15.87
C SER A 265 -6.73 0.09 14.88
N TRP A 266 -5.44 -0.11 15.15
CA TRP A 266 -4.57 -1.01 14.41
C TRP A 266 -4.40 -2.34 15.15
N THR A 267 -4.41 -3.43 14.41
CA THR A 267 -4.22 -4.79 14.93
C THR A 267 -3.15 -5.49 14.10
N GLU A 268 -2.24 -6.21 14.75
CA GLU A 268 -1.22 -7.02 14.08
C GLU A 268 -1.87 -8.12 13.21
N GLY A 269 -1.37 -8.26 11.99
CA GLY A 269 -1.70 -9.32 11.05
C GLY A 269 -0.54 -10.30 10.85
N GLY A 270 -0.66 -11.17 9.85
CA GLY A 270 0.43 -12.06 9.44
C GLY A 270 1.58 -11.28 8.80
N ASP A 271 2.82 -11.62 9.13
CA ASP A 271 4.01 -10.94 8.61
C ASP A 271 4.46 -11.49 7.25
N LEU A 272 5.11 -10.65 6.45
CA LEU A 272 5.87 -11.09 5.27
C LEU A 272 6.93 -12.11 5.67
N ALA A 273 7.11 -13.14 4.87
CA ALA A 273 8.20 -14.10 5.04
C ALA A 273 9.58 -13.44 4.85
N THR A 274 9.65 -12.41 4.01
CA THR A 274 10.88 -11.62 3.80
C THR A 274 10.64 -10.17 4.19
N ALA A 275 11.21 -9.74 5.32
CA ALA A 275 11.18 -8.36 5.76
C ALA A 275 11.79 -7.43 4.70
N ARG A 276 11.07 -6.38 4.27
CA ARG A 276 11.55 -5.45 3.26
C ARG A 276 10.82 -4.11 3.27
N ALA A 277 11.44 -3.12 2.65
CA ALA A 277 10.92 -1.77 2.54
C ALA A 277 10.91 -1.30 1.08
N ASN A 278 10.21 -0.22 0.79
CA ASN A 278 10.20 0.44 -0.51
C ASN A 278 9.79 -0.45 -1.69
N ALA A 279 8.81 -1.34 -1.53
CA ALA A 279 8.33 -2.18 -2.62
C ALA A 279 7.14 -1.54 -3.36
N ALA A 280 6.83 -2.07 -4.53
CA ALA A 280 5.58 -1.82 -5.24
C ALA A 280 4.46 -2.67 -4.60
N GLY A 281 3.24 -2.17 -4.58
CA GLY A 281 2.12 -2.88 -3.96
C GLY A 281 0.78 -2.61 -4.65
N THR A 282 -0.26 -3.25 -4.14
CA THR A 282 -1.65 -3.15 -4.58
C THR A 282 -2.14 -1.71 -4.65
N ALA A 283 -3.17 -1.46 -5.46
CA ALA A 283 -3.89 -0.19 -5.49
C ALA A 283 -4.36 0.21 -4.09
N LYS A 284 -4.22 1.50 -3.81
CA LYS A 284 -4.46 2.06 -2.47
C LYS A 284 -5.92 2.28 -2.13
N SER A 285 -6.83 2.06 -3.07
CA SER A 285 -8.27 2.00 -2.87
C SER A 285 -8.78 0.63 -3.27
N GLY A 286 -9.26 -0.17 -2.35
CA GLY A 286 -9.73 -1.51 -2.66
C GLY A 286 -10.07 -2.33 -1.42
N THR A 287 -10.34 -3.62 -1.62
CA THR A 287 -10.60 -4.54 -0.52
C THR A 287 -9.31 -4.94 0.18
N THR A 288 -9.36 -5.12 1.50
CA THR A 288 -8.24 -5.60 2.31
C THR A 288 -8.09 -7.13 2.29
N THR A 289 -8.99 -7.83 1.59
CA THR A 289 -8.99 -9.29 1.53
C THR A 289 -7.88 -9.88 0.67
N SER A 290 -7.32 -9.09 -0.26
CA SER A 290 -6.22 -9.55 -1.12
C SER A 290 -5.32 -8.40 -1.54
N GLY A 291 -4.05 -8.69 -1.79
CA GLY A 291 -3.08 -7.72 -2.25
C GLY A 291 -1.74 -8.35 -2.59
N PHE A 292 -0.82 -7.57 -3.10
CA PHE A 292 0.56 -7.99 -3.34
C PHE A 292 1.57 -6.94 -2.87
N TYR A 293 2.78 -7.39 -2.61
CA TYR A 293 3.93 -6.56 -2.27
C TYR A 293 5.18 -7.11 -2.99
N ALA A 294 5.76 -6.36 -3.93
CA ALA A 294 6.73 -6.86 -4.89
C ALA A 294 8.01 -6.00 -4.93
N GLY A 295 9.16 -6.66 -4.95
CA GLY A 295 10.47 -5.99 -4.96
C GLY A 295 10.83 -5.39 -3.61
N GLY A 296 11.58 -4.29 -3.64
CA GLY A 296 12.01 -3.56 -2.44
C GLY A 296 13.43 -3.89 -2.00
N VAL A 297 13.75 -3.55 -0.76
CA VAL A 297 15.07 -3.77 -0.13
C VAL A 297 14.93 -4.46 1.20
N SER A 298 15.83 -5.40 1.49
CA SER A 298 15.77 -6.28 2.67
C SER A 298 16.76 -5.94 3.78
N ASN A 299 17.51 -4.85 3.66
CA ASN A 299 18.46 -4.45 4.70
C ASN A 299 18.23 -3.00 5.17
N PRO A 300 18.63 -2.65 6.41
CA PRO A 300 18.42 -1.30 6.98
C PRO A 300 19.11 -0.18 6.22
N SER A 301 20.20 -0.48 5.50
CA SER A 301 20.93 0.50 4.67
C SER A 301 20.25 0.74 3.32
N LEU A 302 19.14 0.02 3.00
CA LEU A 302 18.37 0.11 1.76
C LEU A 302 19.19 -0.15 0.49
N THR A 303 20.15 -1.08 0.56
CA THR A 303 21.09 -1.40 -0.53
C THR A 303 20.96 -2.82 -1.06
N THR A 304 20.31 -3.72 -0.34
CA THR A 304 20.08 -5.11 -0.77
C THR A 304 18.72 -5.24 -1.43
N TYR A 305 18.70 -5.16 -2.75
CA TYR A 305 17.52 -5.22 -3.58
C TYR A 305 16.98 -6.66 -3.70
N THR A 306 15.68 -6.80 -3.81
CA THR A 306 15.00 -8.08 -4.01
C THR A 306 13.98 -8.01 -5.14
N ALA A 307 13.71 -9.17 -5.75
CA ALA A 307 12.65 -9.35 -6.74
C ALA A 307 11.44 -10.11 -6.17
N VAL A 308 11.47 -10.44 -4.89
CA VAL A 308 10.42 -11.24 -4.22
C VAL A 308 9.07 -10.55 -4.34
N THR A 309 8.07 -11.32 -4.73
CA THR A 309 6.65 -10.96 -4.61
C THR A 309 6.02 -11.83 -3.54
N GLU A 310 5.28 -11.23 -2.64
CA GLU A 310 4.40 -11.93 -1.72
C GLU A 310 2.97 -11.42 -1.88
N GLU A 311 2.03 -12.34 -1.69
CA GLU A 311 0.60 -12.14 -1.87
C GLU A 311 -0.11 -12.26 -0.55
N TRP A 312 -0.93 -11.26 -0.25
CA TRP A 312 -1.80 -11.23 0.91
C TRP A 312 -3.16 -11.81 0.55
N THR A 313 -3.64 -12.73 1.35
CA THR A 313 -5.01 -13.24 1.24
C THR A 313 -5.61 -13.40 2.63
N VAL A 314 -6.80 -12.86 2.81
CA VAL A 314 -7.63 -13.12 3.99
C VAL A 314 -8.52 -14.30 3.65
N SER A 315 -8.47 -15.38 4.45
CA SER A 315 -9.40 -16.49 4.29
C SER A 315 -10.84 -16.03 4.56
N ASP A 316 -11.78 -16.53 3.80
CA ASP A 316 -13.19 -16.11 3.91
C ASP A 316 -13.72 -16.24 5.33
N PHE A 317 -13.30 -17.28 6.05
CA PHE A 317 -13.65 -17.49 7.46
C PHE A 317 -12.69 -18.45 8.17
N GLU A 318 -12.58 -18.27 9.48
CA GLU A 318 -11.99 -19.25 10.40
C GLU A 318 -13.06 -19.78 11.35
N THR A 319 -12.99 -21.06 11.65
CA THR A 319 -13.81 -21.65 12.70
C THR A 319 -13.11 -21.52 14.04
N LYS A 320 -13.69 -20.80 14.96
CA LYS A 320 -13.25 -20.70 16.36
C LYS A 320 -14.10 -21.60 17.26
N THR A 321 -13.45 -22.27 18.20
CA THR A 321 -14.13 -23.03 19.27
C THR A 321 -14.24 -22.14 20.49
N PHE A 322 -15.44 -21.95 21.00
CA PHE A 322 -15.66 -21.21 22.26
C PHE A 322 -15.39 -22.14 23.44
N THR A 323 -14.41 -21.83 24.24
CA THR A 323 -14.17 -22.50 25.52
C THR A 323 -14.90 -21.77 26.63
N VAL A 324 -15.68 -22.50 27.43
CA VAL A 324 -16.24 -21.98 28.69
C VAL A 324 -15.15 -22.10 29.74
N SER A 325 -14.73 -20.98 30.30
CA SER A 325 -13.84 -20.93 31.48
C SER A 325 -14.65 -21.06 32.75
#